data_f2a86a9270aef0ca40539d8d50f5d316
#
_entry.id   f2a86a9270aef0ca40539d8d50f5d316
#
_cell.length_a   1.000
_cell.length_b   1.000
_cell.length_c   1.000
_cell.angle_alpha   90.00
_cell.angle_beta   90.00
_cell.angle_gamma   90.00
#
_symmetry.space_group_name_H-M   'P 1'
#
loop_
_entity.id
_entity.type
_entity.pdbx_description
1 polymer ?
#
loop_
_entity_poly.entity_id
_entity_poly.type
_entity_poly.pdbx_seq_one_letter_code
_entity_poly.pdbx_strand_id
1 'polypeptide(L)'
;MESILPNTEVKFIDYDNYDEHGLWKVTTEKKDIKIPVMDGAGICLDYTGIIRLPFLKGLVVQFSFKDFIKQKRMEEKRDARKKGIKLTETKIGKVKDIWNKEYDVIQDGIRYIFTKSQFKMWSYYENWEEYKTAFKEYNCEASKCIEENKEFKKAKFSYQALQSLYDLSDIELKEILKDTNETIENIGKDRQTILKTLGATEYNEKKNNWQEALMLYPEMLNDLYSKRILNETKASIINNSRYGKFKVDGTYTFILPDVYAFAEWLFCHNDNPKG
;
A
#
# COMPACT_ATOMS: atom_id res chain seq x y z
N MET A 1 -5.22 5.64 -18.94
CA MET A 1 -4.29 4.62 -19.48
C MET A 1 -4.69 3.28 -18.92
N GLU A 2 -4.83 2.27 -19.75
CA GLU A 2 -5.10 0.89 -19.37
C GLU A 2 -3.94 0.02 -19.87
N SER A 3 -3.44 -0.86 -19.04
CA SER A 3 -2.54 -1.94 -19.44
C SER A 3 -3.38 -3.18 -19.77
N ILE A 4 -3.01 -3.90 -20.81
CA ILE A 4 -3.69 -5.13 -21.19
C ILE A 4 -2.74 -6.29 -20.90
N LEU A 5 -3.19 -7.21 -20.05
CA LEU A 5 -2.56 -8.53 -19.88
C LEU A 5 -3.27 -9.50 -20.85
N PRO A 6 -2.64 -9.79 -22.00
CA PRO A 6 -3.28 -10.61 -23.01
C PRO A 6 -3.33 -12.08 -22.59
N ASN A 7 -4.37 -12.78 -23.01
CA ASN A 7 -4.51 -14.23 -22.86
C ASN A 7 -4.26 -14.77 -21.44
N THR A 8 -4.67 -13.99 -20.44
CA THR A 8 -4.47 -14.33 -19.02
C THR A 8 -5.49 -15.37 -18.58
N GLU A 9 -5.01 -16.41 -17.92
CA GLU A 9 -5.87 -17.43 -17.31
C GLU A 9 -6.57 -16.87 -16.09
N VAL A 10 -7.91 -16.86 -16.12
CA VAL A 10 -8.75 -16.37 -15.05
C VAL A 10 -9.61 -17.50 -14.53
N LYS A 11 -9.56 -17.74 -13.25
CA LYS A 11 -10.41 -18.69 -12.54
C LYS A 11 -11.63 -18.00 -11.97
N PHE A 12 -12.81 -18.49 -12.28
CA PHE A 12 -14.08 -18.04 -11.74
C PHE A 12 -14.60 -19.07 -10.77
N ILE A 13 -14.92 -18.64 -9.56
CA ILE A 13 -15.55 -19.47 -8.54
C ILE A 13 -17.05 -19.22 -8.62
N ASP A 14 -17.79 -20.28 -8.93
CA ASP A 14 -19.26 -20.27 -8.89
C ASP A 14 -19.70 -20.62 -7.47
N TYR A 15 -20.17 -19.63 -6.73
CA TYR A 15 -20.60 -19.78 -5.34
C TYR A 15 -22.00 -20.40 -5.21
N ASP A 16 -22.74 -20.55 -6.31
CA ASP A 16 -24.08 -21.13 -6.30
C ASP A 16 -24.06 -22.63 -6.64
N ASN A 17 -22.93 -23.13 -7.16
CA ASN A 17 -22.79 -24.52 -7.57
C ASN A 17 -21.58 -25.20 -6.94
N TYR A 18 -21.78 -26.47 -6.54
CA TYR A 18 -20.73 -27.32 -6.00
C TYR A 18 -20.31 -28.38 -7.03
N ASP A 19 -19.07 -28.82 -6.94
CA ASP A 19 -18.58 -29.98 -7.69
C ASP A 19 -18.97 -31.30 -7.01
N GLU A 20 -18.55 -32.41 -7.59
CA GLU A 20 -18.82 -33.77 -7.07
C GLU A 20 -18.19 -34.06 -5.70
N HIS A 21 -17.24 -33.22 -5.25
CA HIS A 21 -16.56 -33.30 -3.95
C HIS A 21 -17.12 -32.32 -2.93
N GLY A 22 -18.18 -31.57 -3.27
CA GLY A 22 -18.78 -30.56 -2.40
C GLY A 22 -18.00 -29.28 -2.28
N LEU A 23 -17.06 -29.02 -3.19
CA LEU A 23 -16.31 -27.75 -3.33
C LEU A 23 -17.01 -26.85 -4.34
N TRP A 24 -16.83 -25.55 -4.22
CA TRP A 24 -17.36 -24.62 -5.20
C TRP A 24 -16.79 -24.91 -6.60
N LYS A 25 -17.69 -24.93 -7.56
CA LYS A 25 -17.31 -25.19 -8.95
C LYS A 25 -16.41 -24.07 -9.48
N VAL A 26 -15.26 -24.45 -10.05
CA VAL A 26 -14.28 -23.51 -10.62
C VAL A 26 -14.22 -23.71 -12.12
N THR A 27 -14.41 -22.62 -12.87
CA THR A 27 -14.20 -22.59 -14.32
C THR A 27 -12.99 -21.73 -14.64
N THR A 28 -12.21 -22.16 -15.63
CA THR A 28 -11.02 -21.44 -16.08
C THR A 28 -11.24 -20.93 -17.48
N GLU A 29 -11.05 -19.65 -17.69
CA GLU A 29 -11.15 -19.01 -19.00
C GLU A 29 -9.90 -18.20 -19.30
N LYS A 30 -9.49 -18.16 -20.57
CA LYS A 30 -8.42 -17.26 -21.02
C LYS A 30 -9.03 -16.01 -21.63
N LYS A 31 -8.70 -14.87 -21.08
CA LYS A 31 -9.16 -13.58 -21.58
C LYS A 31 -8.13 -12.48 -21.40
N ASP A 32 -8.31 -11.42 -22.18
CA ASP A 32 -7.54 -10.19 -21.99
C ASP A 32 -8.06 -9.44 -20.77
N ILE A 33 -7.17 -9.16 -19.81
CA ILE A 33 -7.50 -8.39 -18.64
C ILE A 33 -7.01 -6.96 -18.83
N LYS A 34 -7.94 -6.00 -18.71
CA LYS A 34 -7.62 -4.59 -18.69
C LYS A 34 -7.35 -4.14 -17.25
N ILE A 35 -6.17 -3.61 -17.00
CA ILE A 35 -5.75 -3.11 -15.70
C ILE A 35 -5.54 -1.59 -15.82
N PRO A 36 -6.25 -0.78 -15.01
CA PRO A 36 -5.97 0.66 -14.94
C PRO A 36 -4.57 0.87 -14.37
N VAL A 37 -3.76 1.69 -15.05
CA VAL A 37 -2.32 1.84 -14.73
C VAL A 37 -2.10 2.49 -13.38
N MET A 38 -2.96 3.41 -12.95
CA MET A 38 -2.84 4.08 -11.64
C MET A 38 -4.20 4.20 -10.96
N ASP A 39 -4.94 3.08 -10.85
CA ASP A 39 -6.22 3.14 -10.16
C ASP A 39 -6.04 3.26 -8.64
N GLY A 40 -6.64 4.31 -8.06
CA GLY A 40 -6.58 4.58 -6.63
C GLY A 40 -5.20 4.98 -6.09
N ALA A 41 -4.24 5.24 -6.97
CA ALA A 41 -2.91 5.71 -6.60
C ALA A 41 -2.54 7.03 -7.30
N GLY A 42 -1.70 7.82 -6.66
CA GLY A 42 -1.11 9.06 -7.17
C GLY A 42 0.37 9.12 -6.84
N ILE A 43 1.01 10.23 -7.19
CA ILE A 43 2.43 10.46 -6.90
C ILE A 43 2.62 11.73 -6.07
N CYS A 44 3.65 11.74 -5.24
CA CYS A 44 4.04 12.92 -4.48
C CYS A 44 5.57 13.00 -4.32
N LEU A 45 6.04 14.12 -3.79
CA LEU A 45 7.47 14.35 -3.56
C LEU A 45 7.94 13.83 -2.19
N ASP A 46 7.04 13.62 -1.24
CA ASP A 46 7.38 13.59 0.17
C ASP A 46 7.51 12.18 0.76
N TYR A 47 6.58 11.26 0.43
CA TYR A 47 6.50 9.94 1.08
C TYR A 47 5.66 8.93 0.29
N THR A 48 5.81 7.65 0.62
CA THR A 48 4.90 6.60 0.15
C THR A 48 3.96 6.19 1.28
N GLY A 49 2.65 6.27 1.02
CA GLY A 49 1.65 5.96 2.02
C GLY A 49 0.24 6.35 1.63
N ILE A 50 -0.69 6.17 2.56
CA ILE A 50 -2.10 6.51 2.35
C ILE A 50 -2.39 7.90 2.90
N ILE A 51 -2.99 8.74 2.06
CA ILE A 51 -3.50 10.05 2.44
C ILE A 51 -5.03 10.05 2.43
N ARG A 52 -5.61 10.82 3.35
CA ARG A 52 -7.05 11.08 3.42
C ARG A 52 -7.33 12.56 3.55
N LEU A 53 -8.21 13.03 2.69
CA LEU A 53 -8.89 14.32 2.74
C LEU A 53 -10.40 14.06 2.52
N PRO A 54 -11.28 15.02 2.80
CA PRO A 54 -12.68 14.92 2.42
C PRO A 54 -12.84 14.58 0.94
N PHE A 55 -13.57 13.50 0.66
CA PHE A 55 -13.85 12.95 -0.69
C PHE A 55 -12.63 12.51 -1.52
N LEU A 56 -11.41 12.75 -1.04
CA LEU A 56 -10.16 12.37 -1.70
C LEU A 56 -9.36 11.42 -0.78
N LYS A 57 -9.11 10.21 -1.25
CA LYS A 57 -8.33 9.22 -0.50
C LYS A 57 -7.61 8.26 -1.45
N GLY A 58 -6.48 7.78 -1.02
CA GLY A 58 -5.76 6.73 -1.73
C GLY A 58 -4.28 6.70 -1.41
N LEU A 59 -3.60 5.82 -2.10
CA LEU A 59 -2.16 5.69 -2.04
C LEU A 59 -1.50 6.86 -2.76
N VAL A 60 -0.44 7.40 -2.19
CA VAL A 60 0.51 8.28 -2.89
C VAL A 60 1.89 7.64 -2.82
N VAL A 61 2.61 7.72 -3.92
CA VAL A 61 3.93 7.13 -4.08
C VAL A 61 4.96 8.23 -4.17
N GLN A 62 6.04 8.10 -3.42
CA GLN A 62 7.15 9.03 -3.51
C GLN A 62 7.85 8.86 -4.85
N PHE A 63 7.84 9.92 -5.65
CA PHE A 63 8.53 9.97 -6.92
C PHE A 63 9.05 11.39 -7.19
N SER A 64 10.33 11.52 -7.48
CA SER A 64 10.99 12.81 -7.75
C SER A 64 10.62 13.35 -9.14
N PHE A 65 9.32 13.53 -9.39
CA PHE A 65 8.82 13.92 -10.72
C PHE A 65 9.33 15.28 -11.19
N LYS A 66 9.69 16.20 -10.28
CA LYS A 66 10.30 17.48 -10.69
C LYS A 66 11.66 17.29 -11.32
N ASP A 67 12.48 16.38 -10.79
CA ASP A 67 13.79 16.10 -11.36
C ASP A 67 13.67 15.27 -12.65
N PHE A 68 12.73 14.34 -12.69
CA PHE A 68 12.36 13.64 -13.91
C PHE A 68 11.98 14.62 -15.04
N ILE A 69 11.09 15.60 -14.78
CA ILE A 69 10.67 16.61 -15.75
C ILE A 69 11.85 17.47 -16.20
N LYS A 70 12.71 17.91 -15.28
CA LYS A 70 13.92 18.69 -15.62
C LYS A 70 14.85 17.91 -16.53
N GLN A 71 15.09 16.63 -16.21
CA GLN A 71 15.91 15.75 -17.02
C GLN A 71 15.33 15.59 -18.43
N LYS A 72 14.04 15.27 -18.56
CA LYS A 72 13.37 15.14 -19.85
C LYS A 72 13.37 16.43 -20.67
N ARG A 73 13.19 17.60 -20.03
CA ARG A 73 13.34 18.92 -20.68
C ARG A 73 14.78 19.18 -21.18
N MET A 74 15.79 18.72 -20.46
CA MET A 74 17.18 18.79 -20.90
C MET A 74 17.47 17.89 -22.10
N GLU A 75 16.94 16.66 -22.08
CA GLU A 75 17.03 15.69 -23.18
C GLU A 75 16.39 16.28 -24.46
N GLU A 76 15.16 16.79 -24.34
CA GLU A 76 14.45 17.45 -25.45
C GLU A 76 15.25 18.60 -26.05
N LYS A 77 15.82 19.50 -25.21
CA LYS A 77 16.66 20.60 -25.66
C LYS A 77 17.92 20.11 -26.36
N ARG A 78 18.56 19.05 -25.84
CA ARG A 78 19.76 18.47 -26.44
C ARG A 78 19.47 17.90 -27.83
N ASP A 79 18.36 17.18 -27.96
CA ASP A 79 17.96 16.55 -29.21
C ASP A 79 17.47 17.57 -30.25
N ALA A 80 16.78 18.62 -29.82
CA ALA A 80 16.44 19.76 -30.69
C ALA A 80 17.70 20.45 -31.23
N ARG A 81 18.73 20.69 -30.40
CA ARG A 81 20.02 21.24 -30.81
C ARG A 81 20.74 20.38 -31.85
N LYS A 82 20.75 19.03 -31.65
CA LYS A 82 21.32 18.09 -32.62
C LYS A 82 20.64 18.16 -33.98
N LYS A 83 19.31 18.40 -33.96
CA LYS A 83 18.51 18.56 -35.20
C LYS A 83 18.48 19.97 -35.76
N GLY A 84 19.22 20.92 -35.18
CA GLY A 84 19.26 22.32 -35.62
C GLY A 84 17.95 23.09 -35.37
N ILE A 85 17.06 22.56 -34.49
CA ILE A 85 15.77 23.15 -34.20
C ILE A 85 15.90 24.04 -32.95
N LYS A 86 15.43 25.30 -33.04
CA LYS A 86 15.33 26.19 -31.87
C LYS A 86 14.05 25.89 -31.11
N LEU A 87 14.18 25.24 -29.97
CA LEU A 87 13.05 24.94 -29.06
C LEU A 87 12.65 26.24 -28.34
N THR A 88 11.46 26.76 -28.60
CA THR A 88 10.93 27.97 -27.98
C THR A 88 10.07 27.64 -26.76
N GLU A 89 9.37 26.51 -26.77
CA GLU A 89 8.49 26.08 -25.70
C GLU A 89 8.51 24.56 -25.58
N THR A 90 8.35 24.03 -24.35
CA THR A 90 8.24 22.62 -24.09
C THR A 90 6.84 22.28 -23.56
N LYS A 91 6.32 21.13 -23.97
CA LYS A 91 5.09 20.55 -23.41
C LYS A 91 5.38 19.62 -22.23
N ILE A 92 6.65 19.21 -22.05
CA ILE A 92 7.04 18.29 -20.99
C ILE A 92 6.79 18.93 -19.63
N GLY A 93 6.03 18.22 -18.77
CA GLY A 93 5.65 18.69 -17.44
C GLY A 93 4.48 19.67 -17.41
N LYS A 94 3.79 19.90 -18.54
CA LYS A 94 2.49 20.57 -18.55
C LYS A 94 1.41 19.50 -18.47
N VAL A 95 0.50 19.63 -17.51
CA VAL A 95 -0.58 18.66 -17.26
C VAL A 95 -1.92 19.36 -17.16
N LYS A 96 -2.97 18.70 -17.57
CA LYS A 96 -4.35 19.17 -17.38
C LYS A 96 -5.00 18.41 -16.25
N ASP A 97 -5.68 19.15 -15.38
CA ASP A 97 -6.50 18.52 -14.34
C ASP A 97 -7.82 17.95 -14.89
N ILE A 98 -8.63 17.39 -14.01
CA ILE A 98 -9.93 16.79 -14.37
C ILE A 98 -10.96 17.82 -14.84
N TRP A 99 -10.72 19.11 -14.64
CA TRP A 99 -11.56 20.22 -15.11
C TRP A 99 -10.93 20.94 -16.32
N ASN A 100 -9.89 20.33 -16.96
CA ASN A 100 -9.18 20.85 -18.13
C ASN A 100 -8.34 22.11 -17.88
N LYS A 101 -8.08 22.50 -16.63
CA LYS A 101 -7.14 23.58 -16.33
C LYS A 101 -5.71 23.06 -16.50
N GLU A 102 -4.88 23.80 -17.22
CA GLU A 102 -3.48 23.45 -17.46
C GLU A 102 -2.57 24.01 -16.35
N TYR A 103 -1.60 23.20 -15.94
CA TYR A 103 -0.58 23.52 -14.96
C TYR A 103 0.80 23.18 -15.50
N ASP A 104 1.82 24.05 -15.24
CA ASP A 104 3.22 23.66 -15.30
C ASP A 104 3.66 23.12 -13.94
N VAL A 105 3.91 21.82 -13.84
CA VAL A 105 4.17 21.13 -12.57
C VAL A 105 5.33 21.73 -11.78
N ILE A 106 6.33 22.31 -12.48
CA ILE A 106 7.49 22.93 -11.83
C ILE A 106 7.17 24.36 -11.40
N GLN A 107 6.61 25.19 -12.31
CA GLN A 107 6.35 26.60 -12.07
C GLN A 107 5.25 26.83 -11.05
N ASP A 108 4.18 26.02 -11.10
CA ASP A 108 3.06 26.08 -10.18
C ASP A 108 3.35 25.39 -8.83
N GLY A 109 4.57 24.87 -8.65
CA GLY A 109 5.02 24.33 -7.38
C GLY A 109 4.29 23.05 -6.92
N ILE A 110 3.74 22.29 -7.85
CA ILE A 110 2.95 21.07 -7.54
C ILE A 110 3.80 20.09 -6.73
N ARG A 111 3.19 19.52 -5.67
CA ARG A 111 3.82 18.53 -4.79
C ARG A 111 3.08 17.20 -4.74
N TYR A 112 1.78 17.19 -5.05
CA TYR A 112 0.91 16.01 -5.04
C TYR A 112 0.14 15.96 -6.34
N ILE A 113 0.05 14.79 -6.94
CA ILE A 113 -0.76 14.53 -8.12
C ILE A 113 -1.63 13.32 -7.79
N PHE A 114 -2.93 13.55 -7.76
CA PHE A 114 -3.94 12.54 -7.51
C PHE A 114 -4.60 12.14 -8.82
N THR A 115 -5.00 10.88 -8.92
CA THR A 115 -5.79 10.40 -10.04
C THR A 115 -7.28 10.66 -9.81
N LYS A 116 -8.05 10.70 -10.89
CA LYS A 116 -9.51 10.91 -10.84
C LYS A 116 -10.21 9.88 -9.96
N SER A 117 -9.75 8.62 -9.95
CA SER A 117 -10.32 7.56 -9.14
C SER A 117 -10.19 7.79 -7.62
N GLN A 118 -9.20 8.57 -7.20
CA GLN A 118 -9.00 8.93 -5.80
C GLN A 118 -9.95 10.02 -5.31
N PHE A 119 -10.44 10.89 -6.20
CA PHE A 119 -11.35 11.98 -5.86
C PHE A 119 -12.80 11.62 -6.20
N LYS A 120 -13.50 10.99 -5.27
CA LYS A 120 -14.84 10.40 -5.53
C LYS A 120 -15.92 11.42 -5.88
N MET A 121 -15.84 12.64 -5.33
CA MET A 121 -16.86 13.68 -5.48
C MET A 121 -16.41 14.85 -6.38
N TRP A 122 -15.44 14.60 -7.27
CA TRP A 122 -14.86 15.64 -8.12
C TRP A 122 -15.89 16.38 -8.98
N SER A 123 -16.95 15.69 -9.41
CA SER A 123 -17.99 16.25 -10.28
C SER A 123 -18.94 17.23 -9.58
N TYR A 124 -18.86 17.33 -8.25
CA TYR A 124 -19.63 18.31 -7.48
C TYR A 124 -18.94 19.67 -7.38
N TYR A 125 -17.73 19.80 -7.89
CA TYR A 125 -16.92 21.01 -7.90
C TYR A 125 -16.61 21.41 -9.34
N GLU A 126 -16.63 22.70 -9.60
CA GLU A 126 -16.30 23.24 -10.93
C GLU A 126 -14.78 23.32 -11.17
N ASN A 127 -13.99 23.42 -10.08
CA ASN A 127 -12.54 23.51 -10.14
C ASN A 127 -11.90 23.18 -8.77
N TRP A 128 -10.56 23.06 -8.76
CA TRP A 128 -9.79 22.80 -7.55
C TRP A 128 -9.88 23.92 -6.50
N GLU A 129 -10.03 25.18 -6.91
CA GLU A 129 -10.13 26.32 -5.99
C GLU A 129 -11.41 26.30 -5.20
N GLU A 130 -12.52 25.92 -5.81
CA GLU A 130 -13.80 25.73 -5.14
C GLU A 130 -13.72 24.65 -4.06
N TYR A 131 -13.11 23.49 -4.40
CA TYR A 131 -12.86 22.45 -3.40
C TYR A 131 -11.99 22.97 -2.24
N LYS A 132 -10.91 23.72 -2.52
CA LYS A 132 -10.05 24.29 -1.47
C LYS A 132 -10.78 25.32 -0.60
N THR A 133 -11.68 26.09 -1.19
CA THR A 133 -12.51 27.07 -0.46
C THR A 133 -13.43 26.35 0.52
N ALA A 134 -14.17 25.34 0.05
CA ALA A 134 -15.00 24.51 0.90
C ALA A 134 -14.18 23.80 2.00
N PHE A 135 -13.01 23.25 1.65
CA PHE A 135 -12.11 22.61 2.60
C PHE A 135 -11.73 23.54 3.76
N LYS A 136 -11.44 24.80 3.48
CA LYS A 136 -11.09 25.82 4.50
C LYS A 136 -12.31 26.27 5.30
N GLU A 137 -13.43 26.51 4.62
CA GLU A 137 -14.68 26.97 5.23
C GLU A 137 -15.18 25.99 6.30
N TYR A 138 -15.08 24.69 6.00
CA TYR A 138 -15.49 23.64 6.94
C TYR A 138 -14.37 23.16 7.88
N ASN A 139 -13.24 23.88 7.97
CA ASN A 139 -12.09 23.53 8.80
C ASN A 139 -11.64 22.07 8.64
N CYS A 140 -11.63 21.58 7.41
CA CYS A 140 -11.22 20.22 7.12
C CYS A 140 -9.71 20.04 7.26
N GLU A 141 -9.29 18.82 7.56
CA GLU A 141 -7.89 18.45 7.70
C GLU A 141 -7.50 17.32 6.75
N ALA A 142 -6.23 17.35 6.33
CA ALA A 142 -5.61 16.26 5.59
C ALA A 142 -4.82 15.37 6.55
N SER A 143 -4.93 14.06 6.42
CA SER A 143 -4.25 13.10 7.28
C SER A 143 -3.40 12.12 6.47
N LYS A 144 -2.16 11.90 6.90
CA LYS A 144 -1.35 10.75 6.53
C LYS A 144 -1.79 9.58 7.42
N CYS A 145 -2.38 8.54 6.83
CA CYS A 145 -2.97 7.46 7.61
C CYS A 145 -2.01 6.31 7.84
N ILE A 146 -1.28 5.89 6.79
CA ILE A 146 -0.35 4.77 6.80
C ILE A 146 0.85 5.19 5.97
N GLU A 147 2.04 5.04 6.54
CA GLU A 147 3.31 5.19 5.82
C GLU A 147 3.93 3.80 5.59
N GLU A 148 4.74 3.69 4.54
CA GLU A 148 5.47 2.46 4.26
C GLU A 148 6.49 2.19 5.38
N ASN A 149 6.52 0.94 5.86
CA ASN A 149 7.47 0.56 6.88
C ASN A 149 8.89 0.54 6.32
N LYS A 150 9.80 1.23 6.99
CA LYS A 150 11.23 1.25 6.63
C LYS A 150 11.96 -0.04 7.04
N GLU A 151 11.41 -0.80 7.97
CA GLU A 151 11.99 -2.03 8.50
C GLU A 151 11.12 -3.23 8.17
N PHE A 152 11.76 -4.33 7.79
CA PHE A 152 11.08 -5.61 7.56
C PHE A 152 10.76 -6.26 8.92
N LYS A 153 9.49 -6.25 9.30
CA LYS A 153 8.96 -6.97 10.49
C LYS A 153 8.12 -8.14 10.01
N LYS A 154 8.07 -9.23 10.79
CA LYS A 154 7.15 -10.33 10.50
C LYS A 154 5.73 -9.81 10.36
N ALA A 155 5.11 -10.08 9.21
CA ALA A 155 3.75 -9.68 8.92
C ALA A 155 2.74 -10.66 9.55
N LYS A 156 1.51 -10.20 9.72
CA LYS A 156 0.37 -11.10 9.96
C LYS A 156 -0.24 -11.44 8.61
N PHE A 157 -0.49 -12.71 8.37
CA PHE A 157 -1.16 -13.15 7.15
C PHE A 157 -2.55 -12.51 7.03
N SER A 158 -2.96 -12.18 5.81
CA SER A 158 -4.31 -11.65 5.57
C SER A 158 -5.29 -12.81 5.40
N TYR A 159 -6.37 -12.82 6.17
CA TYR A 159 -7.44 -13.81 6.00
C TYR A 159 -8.07 -13.77 4.60
N GLN A 160 -8.08 -12.59 3.96
CA GLN A 160 -8.59 -12.44 2.59
C GLN A 160 -7.69 -13.16 1.57
N ALA A 161 -6.36 -13.10 1.76
CA ALA A 161 -5.44 -13.88 0.94
C ALA A 161 -5.63 -15.39 1.19
N LEU A 162 -5.85 -15.80 2.45
CA LEU A 162 -6.13 -17.20 2.77
C LEU A 162 -7.42 -17.71 2.09
N GLN A 163 -8.46 -16.89 2.04
CA GLN A 163 -9.71 -17.23 1.37
C GLN A 163 -9.58 -17.41 -0.14
N SER A 164 -8.57 -16.78 -0.76
CA SER A 164 -8.30 -16.95 -2.19
C SER A 164 -7.51 -18.22 -2.52
N LEU A 165 -6.97 -18.90 -1.52
CA LEU A 165 -6.22 -20.14 -1.65
C LEU A 165 -7.16 -21.32 -1.40
N TYR A 166 -7.79 -21.83 -2.43
CA TYR A 166 -8.80 -22.91 -2.32
C TYR A 166 -8.20 -24.34 -2.34
N ASP A 167 -6.95 -24.48 -2.73
CA ASP A 167 -6.23 -25.76 -2.89
C ASP A 167 -5.10 -25.96 -1.87
N LEU A 168 -5.18 -25.28 -0.73
CA LEU A 168 -4.18 -25.38 0.33
C LEU A 168 -4.28 -26.72 1.05
N SER A 169 -3.21 -27.49 1.00
CA SER A 169 -3.13 -28.77 1.72
C SER A 169 -2.87 -28.57 3.23
N ASP A 170 -3.24 -29.57 4.03
CA ASP A 170 -2.95 -29.55 5.48
C ASP A 170 -1.46 -29.46 5.79
N ILE A 171 -0.60 -29.93 4.92
CA ILE A 171 0.87 -29.89 5.08
C ILE A 171 1.35 -28.45 4.92
N GLU A 172 0.94 -27.78 3.85
CA GLU A 172 1.26 -26.38 3.59
C GLU A 172 0.71 -25.45 4.68
N LEU A 173 -0.52 -25.71 5.14
CA LEU A 173 -1.11 -24.96 6.25
C LEU A 173 -0.33 -25.12 7.56
N LYS A 174 0.15 -26.32 7.87
CA LYS A 174 1.01 -26.58 9.04
C LYS A 174 2.35 -25.87 8.92
N GLU A 175 2.93 -25.80 7.73
CA GLU A 175 4.18 -25.09 7.47
C GLU A 175 4.02 -23.57 7.65
N ILE A 176 2.96 -23.00 7.11
CA ILE A 176 2.63 -21.57 7.28
C ILE A 176 2.39 -21.23 8.76
N LEU A 177 1.75 -22.12 9.52
CA LEU A 177 1.44 -21.94 10.95
C LEU A 177 2.62 -22.20 11.89
N LYS A 178 3.72 -22.77 11.41
CA LYS A 178 4.85 -23.25 12.22
C LYS A 178 5.33 -22.20 13.22
N ASP A 179 5.69 -21.03 12.77
CA ASP A 179 6.21 -19.94 13.60
C ASP A 179 5.20 -19.46 14.67
N THR A 180 3.93 -19.47 14.31
CA THR A 180 2.86 -19.08 15.24
C THR A 180 2.66 -20.15 16.31
N ASN A 181 2.68 -21.43 15.94
CA ASN A 181 2.57 -22.55 16.86
C ASN A 181 3.77 -22.60 17.81
N GLU A 182 5.00 -22.48 17.29
CA GLU A 182 6.20 -22.40 18.11
C GLU A 182 6.14 -21.23 19.11
N THR A 183 5.63 -20.06 18.67
CA THR A 183 5.44 -18.92 19.57
C THR A 183 4.45 -19.27 20.70
N ILE A 184 3.29 -19.87 20.37
CA ILE A 184 2.25 -20.24 21.34
C ILE A 184 2.75 -21.27 22.33
N GLU A 185 3.53 -22.26 21.88
CA GLU A 185 4.09 -23.31 22.72
C GLU A 185 5.17 -22.80 23.68
N ASN A 186 5.97 -21.83 23.23
CA ASN A 186 7.05 -21.25 24.01
C ASN A 186 6.60 -20.11 24.94
N ILE A 187 5.39 -19.56 24.76
CA ILE A 187 4.81 -18.61 25.70
C ILE A 187 4.56 -19.31 27.05
N GLY A 188 5.27 -18.85 28.08
CA GLY A 188 5.25 -19.42 29.43
C GLY A 188 6.38 -20.39 29.74
N LYS A 189 7.22 -20.77 28.77
CA LYS A 189 8.40 -21.62 28.94
C LYS A 189 9.71 -20.87 28.78
N ASP A 190 9.80 -20.03 27.77
CA ASP A 190 11.00 -19.27 27.43
C ASP A 190 10.84 -17.79 27.75
N ARG A 191 11.75 -17.27 28.59
CA ARG A 191 11.74 -15.89 29.07
C ARG A 191 11.87 -14.89 27.93
N GLN A 192 12.73 -15.14 26.95
CA GLN A 192 12.94 -14.23 25.82
C GLN A 192 11.68 -14.16 24.94
N THR A 193 11.06 -15.30 24.69
CA THR A 193 9.80 -15.36 23.95
C THR A 193 8.69 -14.60 24.67
N ILE A 194 8.63 -14.69 26.01
CA ILE A 194 7.66 -13.94 26.80
C ILE A 194 7.87 -12.44 26.67
N LEU A 195 9.10 -11.95 26.91
CA LEU A 195 9.44 -10.52 26.80
C LEU A 195 9.15 -9.98 25.39
N LYS A 196 9.54 -10.74 24.35
CA LYS A 196 9.26 -10.39 22.95
C LYS A 196 7.76 -10.35 22.66
N THR A 197 7.00 -11.29 23.20
CA THR A 197 5.53 -11.35 23.00
C THR A 197 4.83 -10.18 23.70
N LEU A 198 5.32 -9.76 24.86
CA LEU A 198 4.80 -8.62 25.61
C LEU A 198 5.32 -7.27 25.07
N GLY A 199 6.19 -7.26 24.06
CA GLY A 199 6.77 -6.05 23.48
C GLY A 199 7.82 -5.37 24.35
N ALA A 200 8.34 -6.06 25.37
CA ALA A 200 9.45 -5.60 26.22
C ALA A 200 10.79 -5.92 25.53
N THR A 201 11.09 -5.24 24.44
CA THR A 201 12.30 -5.41 23.63
C THR A 201 12.88 -4.06 23.22
N GLU A 202 14.18 -4.03 22.93
CA GLU A 202 14.86 -2.81 22.46
C GLU A 202 14.28 -2.28 21.15
N TYR A 203 13.77 -3.17 20.29
CA TYR A 203 13.20 -2.83 18.98
C TYR A 203 11.81 -2.20 19.03
N ASN A 204 11.17 -2.16 20.20
CA ASN A 204 9.89 -1.49 20.38
C ASN A 204 10.12 -0.02 20.74
N GLU A 205 9.97 0.89 19.79
CA GLU A 205 10.17 2.33 20.01
C GLU A 205 9.07 2.97 20.87
N LYS A 206 7.89 2.35 20.96
CA LYS A 206 6.71 2.88 21.69
C LYS A 206 6.40 2.01 22.92
N LYS A 207 7.41 1.80 23.78
CA LYS A 207 7.22 1.09 25.03
C LYS A 207 6.38 1.93 26.02
N ASN A 208 5.51 1.27 26.77
CA ASN A 208 4.92 1.85 27.96
C ASN A 208 5.82 1.61 29.18
N ASN A 209 5.56 2.31 30.25
CA ASN A 209 6.37 2.25 31.49
C ASN A 209 6.50 0.82 32.04
N TRP A 210 5.46 -0.01 31.91
CA TRP A 210 5.49 -1.41 32.34
C TRP A 210 6.41 -2.26 31.46
N GLN A 211 6.41 -2.06 30.15
CA GLN A 211 7.31 -2.76 29.23
C GLN A 211 8.78 -2.35 29.46
N GLU A 212 9.03 -1.07 29.77
CA GLU A 212 10.37 -0.60 30.16
C GLU A 212 10.79 -1.22 31.48
N ALA A 213 9.92 -1.26 32.49
CA ALA A 213 10.19 -1.90 33.76
C ALA A 213 10.49 -3.40 33.61
N LEU A 214 9.76 -4.12 32.73
CA LEU A 214 10.04 -5.52 32.42
C LEU A 214 11.42 -5.75 31.78
N MET A 215 11.90 -4.79 30.98
CA MET A 215 13.24 -4.89 30.41
C MET A 215 14.33 -4.71 31.46
N LEU A 216 14.11 -3.77 32.41
CA LEU A 216 15.06 -3.50 33.48
C LEU A 216 15.02 -4.59 34.56
N TYR A 217 13.84 -5.08 34.90
CA TYR A 217 13.62 -6.06 35.95
C TYR A 217 12.67 -7.18 35.48
N PRO A 218 13.17 -8.15 34.73
CA PRO A 218 12.37 -9.23 34.15
C PRO A 218 11.70 -10.15 35.18
N GLU A 219 12.10 -10.14 36.43
CA GLU A 219 11.44 -10.90 37.52
C GLU A 219 9.98 -10.47 37.74
N MET A 220 9.61 -9.27 37.29
CA MET A 220 8.22 -8.82 37.26
C MET A 220 7.30 -9.72 36.42
N LEU A 221 7.84 -10.60 35.59
CA LEU A 221 7.03 -11.63 34.91
C LEU A 221 6.34 -12.59 35.88
N ASN A 222 6.84 -12.68 37.13
CA ASN A 222 6.27 -13.56 38.15
C ASN A 222 5.06 -12.94 38.87
N ASP A 223 4.80 -11.65 38.74
CA ASP A 223 3.67 -10.98 39.40
C ASP A 223 2.33 -11.35 38.74
N LEU A 224 1.23 -11.13 39.48
CA LEU A 224 -0.12 -11.47 39.02
C LEU A 224 -0.57 -10.65 37.82
N TYR A 225 -0.16 -9.38 37.74
CA TYR A 225 -0.52 -8.51 36.63
C TYR A 225 0.15 -8.97 35.34
N SER A 226 1.46 -9.22 35.38
CA SER A 226 2.23 -9.70 34.23
C SER A 226 1.73 -11.05 33.75
N LYS A 227 1.41 -11.98 34.64
CA LYS A 227 0.81 -13.28 34.30
C LYS A 227 -0.57 -13.13 33.64
N ARG A 228 -1.40 -12.20 34.13
CA ARG A 228 -2.71 -11.93 33.50
C ARG A 228 -2.53 -11.41 32.08
N ILE A 229 -1.69 -10.39 31.88
CA ILE A 229 -1.44 -9.82 30.55
C ILE A 229 -0.86 -10.87 29.60
N LEU A 230 0.05 -11.73 30.09
CA LEU A 230 0.61 -12.82 29.29
C LEU A 230 -0.49 -13.80 28.82
N ASN A 231 -1.38 -14.20 29.71
CA ASN A 231 -2.48 -15.11 29.40
C ASN A 231 -3.47 -14.46 28.40
N GLU A 232 -3.82 -13.20 28.59
CA GLU A 232 -4.67 -12.44 27.66
C GLU A 232 -4.01 -12.33 26.28
N THR A 233 -2.71 -12.05 26.24
CA THR A 233 -1.93 -11.96 25.00
C THR A 233 -1.88 -13.32 24.29
N LYS A 234 -1.62 -14.41 25.04
CA LYS A 234 -1.64 -15.78 24.51
C LYS A 234 -3.00 -16.14 23.91
N ALA A 235 -4.07 -15.87 24.65
CA ALA A 235 -5.45 -16.10 24.18
C ALA A 235 -5.75 -15.29 22.91
N SER A 236 -5.29 -14.02 22.85
CA SER A 236 -5.43 -13.18 21.68
C SER A 236 -4.68 -13.74 20.46
N ILE A 237 -3.45 -14.26 20.64
CA ILE A 237 -2.67 -14.88 19.55
C ILE A 237 -3.40 -16.12 19.03
N ILE A 238 -3.88 -16.99 19.92
CA ILE A 238 -4.63 -18.20 19.55
C ILE A 238 -5.90 -17.84 18.78
N ASN A 239 -6.68 -16.89 19.27
CA ASN A 239 -7.91 -16.48 18.60
C ASN A 239 -7.61 -15.83 17.23
N ASN A 240 -6.59 -14.97 17.14
CA ASN A 240 -6.19 -14.40 15.87
C ASN A 240 -5.76 -15.48 14.86
N SER A 241 -5.05 -16.52 15.31
CA SER A 241 -4.65 -17.63 14.44
C SER A 241 -5.85 -18.43 13.92
N ARG A 242 -6.87 -18.65 14.76
CA ARG A 242 -8.15 -19.27 14.35
C ARG A 242 -8.88 -18.47 13.26
N TYR A 243 -8.69 -17.15 13.25
CA TYR A 243 -9.21 -16.26 12.19
C TYR A 243 -8.25 -16.07 11.02
N GLY A 244 -7.23 -16.92 10.85
CA GLY A 244 -6.28 -16.84 9.76
C GLY A 244 -5.26 -15.70 9.87
N LYS A 245 -5.14 -15.06 11.05
CA LYS A 245 -4.19 -13.95 11.29
C LYS A 245 -2.94 -14.45 12.01
N PHE A 246 -2.16 -15.27 11.36
CA PHE A 246 -0.91 -15.82 11.90
C PHE A 246 0.31 -15.07 11.37
N LYS A 247 1.47 -15.25 12.04
CA LYS A 247 2.73 -14.64 11.65
C LYS A 247 3.34 -15.36 10.46
N VAL A 248 3.83 -14.60 9.49
CA VAL A 248 4.55 -15.11 8.33
C VAL A 248 5.82 -14.30 8.10
N ASP A 249 6.80 -14.90 7.46
CA ASP A 249 7.98 -14.20 6.97
C ASP A 249 7.59 -13.33 5.79
N GLY A 250 7.54 -12.03 6.02
CA GLY A 250 7.10 -11.06 5.03
C GLY A 250 6.91 -9.69 5.66
N THR A 251 6.54 -8.73 4.84
CA THR A 251 6.24 -7.37 5.28
C THR A 251 4.96 -6.87 4.61
N TYR A 252 4.30 -5.91 5.25
CA TYR A 252 3.24 -5.19 4.59
C TYR A 252 3.86 -4.17 3.64
N THR A 253 3.47 -4.23 2.39
CA THR A 253 3.87 -3.26 1.38
C THR A 253 2.65 -2.83 0.55
N PHE A 254 2.81 -1.77 -0.21
CA PHE A 254 1.82 -1.34 -1.17
C PHE A 254 2.11 -2.00 -2.51
N ILE A 255 1.07 -2.52 -3.16
CA ILE A 255 1.16 -2.96 -4.55
C ILE A 255 1.04 -1.70 -5.41
N LEU A 256 2.07 -1.44 -6.19
CA LEU A 256 2.17 -0.25 -7.03
C LEU A 256 2.18 -0.65 -8.50
N PRO A 257 1.48 0.11 -9.34
CA PRO A 257 1.70 0.06 -10.78
C PRO A 257 3.04 0.70 -11.13
N ASP A 258 3.45 0.62 -12.38
CA ASP A 258 4.67 1.25 -12.86
C ASP A 258 4.57 2.78 -12.82
N VAL A 259 5.20 3.37 -11.80
CA VAL A 259 5.21 4.82 -11.56
C VAL A 259 6.01 5.56 -12.62
N TYR A 260 7.07 4.93 -13.16
CA TYR A 260 7.88 5.55 -14.19
C TYR A 260 7.13 5.64 -15.51
N ALA A 261 6.47 4.57 -15.94
CA ALA A 261 5.59 4.56 -17.10
C ALA A 261 4.45 5.59 -16.96
N PHE A 262 3.88 5.70 -15.76
CA PHE A 262 2.88 6.75 -15.47
C PHE A 262 3.45 8.15 -15.62
N ALA A 263 4.67 8.41 -15.15
CA ALA A 263 5.33 9.69 -15.29
C ALA A 263 5.66 10.03 -16.77
N GLU A 264 6.08 9.05 -17.57
CA GLU A 264 6.29 9.23 -19.02
C GLU A 264 4.97 9.57 -19.74
N TRP A 265 3.90 8.84 -19.43
CA TRP A 265 2.58 9.15 -19.99
C TRP A 265 2.10 10.54 -19.59
N LEU A 266 2.15 10.88 -18.29
CA LEU A 266 1.59 12.11 -17.76
C LEU A 266 2.40 13.36 -18.17
N PHE A 267 3.73 13.31 -18.06
CA PHE A 267 4.59 14.48 -18.24
C PHE A 267 5.18 14.60 -19.62
N CYS A 268 5.40 13.50 -20.31
CA CYS A 268 5.96 13.49 -21.66
C CYS A 268 4.92 13.29 -22.76
N HIS A 269 3.62 13.09 -22.37
CA HIS A 269 2.51 12.80 -23.29
C HIS A 269 2.81 11.60 -24.18
N ASN A 270 3.47 10.59 -23.62
CA ASN A 270 3.81 9.36 -24.31
C ASN A 270 2.68 8.34 -24.15
N ASP A 271 1.97 7.99 -25.22
CA ASP A 271 0.86 7.04 -25.18
C ASP A 271 1.33 5.57 -25.07
N ASN A 272 2.60 5.29 -25.31
CA ASN A 272 3.21 3.98 -25.20
C ASN A 272 4.48 4.03 -24.32
N PRO A 273 4.33 4.34 -23.02
CA PRO A 273 5.46 4.34 -22.11
C PRO A 273 6.04 2.94 -21.97
N LYS A 274 7.34 2.86 -21.83
CA LYS A 274 8.03 1.55 -21.76
C LYS A 274 8.32 1.11 -20.34
N GLY A 275 8.18 2.01 -19.35
CA GLY A 275 8.52 1.73 -17.96
C GLY A 275 10.01 1.87 -17.69
#